data_a70c132c0ad04c892acafa7f715d9df0
#
_entry.id   a70c132c0ad04c892acafa7f715d9df0
#
_cell.length_a   1.000
_cell.length_b   1.000
_cell.length_c   1.000
_cell.angle_alpha   90.00
_cell.angle_beta   90.00
_cell.angle_gamma   90.00
#
_symmetry.space_group_name_H-M   'P 1'
#
loop_
_entity.id
_entity.type
_entity.pdbx_description
1 polymer ?
#
loop_
_entity_poly.entity_id
_entity_poly.type
_entity_poly.pdbx_seq_one_letter_code
_entity_poly.pdbx_strand_id
1 'polypeptide(L)'
;MSAPTSPGTARTRTRRRAAGALLAVGVLLVACAFSLPAWRSVYPSGTDHTPGTSLLIPVLPLAGLSTVFAALSLVNSGRHRWAWRQASLGMLVSNVLACGSLTGVFWLFLADEPYADETLLSTGPGAGTLLALVGCLLIPLAGSLPDNRQPATQLGGDHLRGDQLEGDQV
;
A
#
# COMPACT_ATOMS: atom_id res chain seq x y z
N MET A 1 -40.72 8.76 15.63
CA MET A 1 -39.98 9.94 15.11
C MET A 1 -38.52 9.51 14.93
N SER A 2 -38.11 9.23 13.67
CA SER A 2 -36.73 8.80 13.35
C SER A 2 -35.88 10.05 13.20
N ALA A 3 -34.79 10.16 14.03
CA ALA A 3 -33.87 11.27 13.95
C ALA A 3 -33.18 11.28 12.59
N PRO A 4 -33.02 12.42 11.91
CA PRO A 4 -32.32 12.50 10.63
C PRO A 4 -30.84 12.16 10.84
N THR A 5 -30.38 11.10 10.20
CA THR A 5 -28.95 10.72 10.16
C THR A 5 -28.17 11.85 9.47
N SER A 6 -27.26 12.48 10.20
CA SER A 6 -26.47 13.60 9.67
C SER A 6 -25.64 13.14 8.45
N PRO A 7 -25.59 13.92 7.35
CA PRO A 7 -24.94 13.54 6.09
C PRO A 7 -23.44 13.26 6.24
N GLY A 8 -22.81 13.71 7.32
CA GLY A 8 -21.38 13.45 7.62
C GLY A 8 -21.08 12.01 8.00
N THR A 9 -22.01 11.31 8.65
CA THR A 9 -21.80 9.92 9.09
C THR A 9 -21.86 8.92 7.93
N ALA A 10 -22.74 9.16 6.95
CA ALA A 10 -22.85 8.31 5.77
C ALA A 10 -21.57 8.35 4.91
N ARG A 11 -20.98 9.52 4.70
CA ARG A 11 -19.78 9.72 3.87
C ARG A 11 -18.53 9.06 4.47
N THR A 12 -18.39 9.09 5.80
CA THR A 12 -17.26 8.42 6.49
C THR A 12 -17.37 6.90 6.42
N ARG A 13 -18.60 6.35 6.50
CA ARG A 13 -18.85 4.90 6.40
C ARG A 13 -18.52 4.37 5.01
N THR A 14 -18.88 5.09 3.96
CA THR A 14 -18.59 4.71 2.57
C THR A 14 -17.09 4.69 2.31
N ARG A 15 -16.34 5.69 2.79
CA ARG A 15 -14.87 5.75 2.63
C ARG A 15 -14.16 4.60 3.35
N ARG A 16 -14.57 4.25 4.57
CA ARG A 16 -14.01 3.10 5.29
C ARG A 16 -14.26 1.79 4.55
N ARG A 17 -15.45 1.62 3.96
CA ARG A 17 -15.75 0.46 3.13
C ARG A 17 -14.88 0.41 1.87
N ALA A 18 -14.69 1.54 1.20
CA ALA A 18 -13.81 1.64 0.03
C ALA A 18 -12.35 1.30 0.38
N ALA A 19 -11.83 1.83 1.48
CA ALA A 19 -10.48 1.51 1.94
C ALA A 19 -10.34 0.03 2.33
N GLY A 20 -11.33 -0.55 3.01
CA GLY A 20 -11.35 -1.99 3.30
C GLY A 20 -11.39 -2.85 2.04
N ALA A 21 -12.18 -2.45 1.04
CA ALA A 21 -12.23 -3.14 -0.26
C ALA A 21 -10.87 -3.06 -1.00
N LEU A 22 -10.24 -1.90 -1.02
CA LEU A 22 -8.90 -1.74 -1.61
C LEU A 22 -7.86 -2.63 -0.91
N LEU A 23 -7.89 -2.71 0.42
CA LEU A 23 -7.01 -3.58 1.19
C LEU A 23 -7.24 -5.04 0.81
N ALA A 24 -8.50 -5.49 0.78
CA ALA A 24 -8.84 -6.86 0.42
C ALA A 24 -8.41 -7.21 -1.02
N VAL A 25 -8.65 -6.31 -1.98
CA VAL A 25 -8.21 -6.48 -3.37
C VAL A 25 -6.68 -6.55 -3.45
N GLY A 26 -5.97 -5.67 -2.75
CA GLY A 26 -4.50 -5.67 -2.73
C GLY A 26 -3.94 -7.00 -2.20
N VAL A 27 -4.46 -7.50 -1.09
CA VAL A 27 -4.05 -8.79 -0.51
C VAL A 27 -4.37 -9.95 -1.47
N LEU A 28 -5.55 -9.94 -2.10
CA LEU A 28 -5.93 -10.97 -3.08
C LEU A 28 -4.99 -10.97 -4.29
N LEU A 29 -4.63 -9.80 -4.81
CA LEU A 29 -3.70 -9.68 -5.95
C LEU A 29 -2.32 -10.25 -5.59
N VAL A 30 -1.80 -9.94 -4.40
CA VAL A 30 -0.54 -10.52 -3.92
C VAL A 30 -0.66 -12.04 -3.82
N ALA A 31 -1.73 -12.57 -3.25
CA ALA A 31 -1.95 -14.01 -3.14
C ALA A 31 -2.02 -14.70 -4.52
N CYS A 32 -2.78 -14.12 -5.47
CA CYS A 32 -2.87 -14.63 -6.84
C CYS A 32 -1.53 -14.57 -7.59
N ALA A 33 -0.67 -13.58 -7.29
CA ALA A 33 0.64 -13.43 -7.91
C ALA A 33 1.53 -14.66 -7.71
N PHE A 34 1.42 -15.35 -6.56
CA PHE A 34 2.18 -16.57 -6.28
C PHE A 34 1.79 -17.77 -7.15
N SER A 35 0.56 -17.77 -7.66
CA SER A 35 0.05 -18.83 -8.53
C SER A 35 0.38 -18.62 -10.02
N LEU A 36 0.94 -17.46 -10.35
CA LEU A 36 1.23 -17.08 -11.73
C LEU A 36 2.75 -17.02 -11.97
N PRO A 37 3.20 -17.15 -13.24
CA PRO A 37 4.61 -17.00 -13.56
C PRO A 37 5.07 -15.57 -13.23
N ALA A 38 6.16 -15.47 -12.45
CA ALA A 38 6.74 -14.20 -12.06
C ALA A 38 7.65 -13.63 -13.15
N TRP A 39 8.33 -14.52 -13.90
CA TRP A 39 9.25 -14.13 -14.97
C TRP A 39 9.03 -14.98 -16.19
N ARG A 40 9.26 -14.40 -17.36
CA ARG A 40 9.14 -15.06 -18.66
C ARG A 40 10.40 -14.82 -19.47
N SER A 41 11.00 -15.90 -19.95
CA SER A 41 12.14 -15.92 -20.88
C SER A 41 11.74 -16.62 -22.17
N VAL A 42 12.01 -16.01 -23.31
CA VAL A 42 11.68 -16.53 -24.62
C VAL A 42 12.96 -16.91 -25.34
N TYR A 43 13.06 -18.17 -25.73
CA TYR A 43 14.16 -18.78 -26.50
C TYR A 43 13.64 -19.26 -27.85
N PRO A 44 14.52 -19.53 -28.82
CA PRO A 44 14.11 -20.14 -30.10
C PRO A 44 13.42 -21.48 -29.94
N SER A 45 13.81 -22.24 -28.93
CA SER A 45 13.23 -23.56 -28.59
C SER A 45 11.89 -23.48 -27.87
N GLY A 46 11.55 -22.33 -27.27
CA GLY A 46 10.30 -22.17 -26.52
C GLY A 46 10.33 -21.05 -25.49
N THR A 47 9.29 -21.03 -24.65
CA THR A 47 9.17 -20.03 -23.59
C THR A 47 9.32 -20.74 -22.24
N ASP A 48 10.25 -20.27 -21.42
CA ASP A 48 10.41 -20.70 -20.05
C ASP A 48 9.74 -19.73 -19.06
N HIS A 49 9.23 -20.28 -17.95
CA HIS A 49 8.49 -19.53 -16.95
C HIS A 49 9.03 -19.81 -15.56
N THR A 50 9.52 -18.79 -14.89
CA THR A 50 9.89 -18.89 -13.47
C THR A 50 8.65 -18.73 -12.60
N PRO A 51 8.35 -19.70 -11.71
CA PRO A 51 7.15 -19.65 -10.87
C PRO A 51 7.20 -18.49 -9.86
N GLY A 52 6.04 -17.90 -9.58
CA GLY A 52 5.90 -16.79 -8.61
C GLY A 52 6.36 -17.17 -7.21
N THR A 53 6.19 -18.43 -6.81
CA THR A 53 6.63 -18.94 -5.51
C THR A 53 8.13 -18.77 -5.26
N SER A 54 8.96 -18.87 -6.28
CA SER A 54 10.43 -18.73 -6.13
C SER A 54 10.87 -17.27 -6.03
N LEU A 55 10.27 -16.40 -6.84
CA LEU A 55 10.70 -15.02 -7.03
C LEU A 55 10.05 -14.03 -6.06
N LEU A 56 8.82 -14.30 -5.63
CA LEU A 56 8.03 -13.37 -4.83
C LEU A 56 8.15 -13.60 -3.32
N ILE A 57 8.89 -14.61 -2.86
CA ILE A 57 9.11 -14.85 -1.42
C ILE A 57 9.59 -13.59 -0.67
N PRO A 58 10.55 -12.79 -1.18
CA PRO A 58 10.98 -11.57 -0.49
C PRO A 58 9.90 -10.48 -0.39
N VAL A 59 8.85 -10.56 -1.21
CA VAL A 59 7.72 -9.61 -1.19
C VAL A 59 6.76 -9.90 -0.03
N LEU A 60 6.70 -11.13 0.48
CA LEU A 60 5.78 -11.54 1.55
C LEU A 60 5.93 -10.72 2.84
N PRO A 61 7.13 -10.53 3.42
CA PRO A 61 7.26 -9.74 4.65
C PRO A 61 6.87 -8.28 4.45
N LEU A 62 7.16 -7.69 3.28
CA LEU A 62 6.77 -6.32 2.95
C LEU A 62 5.26 -6.19 2.81
N ALA A 63 4.63 -7.09 2.08
CA ALA A 63 3.17 -7.12 1.90
C ALA A 63 2.45 -7.38 3.24
N GLY A 64 2.97 -8.31 4.06
CA GLY A 64 2.46 -8.62 5.38
C GLY A 64 2.52 -7.42 6.33
N LEU A 65 3.67 -6.77 6.44
CA LEU A 65 3.85 -5.59 7.26
C LEU A 65 2.98 -4.42 6.80
N SER A 66 2.90 -4.18 5.49
CA SER A 66 2.01 -3.18 4.89
C SER A 66 0.55 -3.45 5.22
N THR A 67 0.13 -4.72 5.18
CA THR A 67 -1.24 -5.14 5.52
C THR A 67 -1.56 -4.84 6.98
N VAL A 68 -0.63 -5.14 7.90
CA VAL A 68 -0.79 -4.84 9.33
C VAL A 68 -0.95 -3.34 9.55
N PHE A 69 -0.08 -2.51 9.00
CA PHE A 69 -0.17 -1.05 9.17
C PHE A 69 -1.45 -0.46 8.54
N ALA A 70 -1.84 -0.93 7.36
CA ALA A 70 -3.07 -0.52 6.72
C ALA A 70 -4.29 -0.92 7.56
N ALA A 71 -4.36 -2.15 8.07
CA ALA A 71 -5.43 -2.63 8.93
C ALA A 71 -5.51 -1.82 10.24
N LEU A 72 -4.37 -1.57 10.90
CA LEU A 72 -4.31 -0.77 12.12
C LEU A 72 -4.79 0.68 11.87
N SER A 73 -4.46 1.28 10.71
CA SER A 73 -4.95 2.61 10.36
C SER A 73 -6.46 2.67 10.15
N LEU A 74 -7.08 1.56 9.70
CA LEU A 74 -8.52 1.45 9.49
C LEU A 74 -9.30 1.14 10.78
N VAL A 75 -8.73 0.33 11.67
CA VAL A 75 -9.39 -0.10 12.92
C VAL A 75 -9.25 0.96 14.01
N ASN A 76 -8.05 1.54 14.18
CA ASN A 76 -7.82 2.52 15.23
C ASN A 76 -8.55 3.84 14.96
N SER A 77 -9.23 4.32 16.01
CA SER A 77 -9.89 5.63 16.04
C SER A 77 -9.16 6.52 17.04
N GLY A 78 -8.92 7.80 16.71
CA GLY A 78 -8.33 8.77 17.60
C GLY A 78 -6.88 9.15 17.32
N ARG A 79 -6.12 9.54 18.36
CA ARG A 79 -4.79 10.17 18.28
C ARG A 79 -3.74 9.30 17.57
N HIS A 80 -3.79 7.99 17.74
CA HIS A 80 -2.84 7.06 17.14
C HIS A 80 -3.08 6.80 15.65
N ARG A 81 -4.24 7.14 15.12
CA ARG A 81 -4.57 6.94 13.70
C ARG A 81 -3.63 7.70 12.77
N TRP A 82 -3.23 8.89 13.15
CA TRP A 82 -2.28 9.68 12.36
C TRP A 82 -0.93 8.96 12.21
N ALA A 83 -0.41 8.40 13.32
CA ALA A 83 0.86 7.66 13.29
C ALA A 83 0.79 6.41 12.37
N TRP A 84 -0.31 5.65 12.42
CA TRP A 84 -0.50 4.49 11.56
C TRP A 84 -0.64 4.86 10.09
N ARG A 85 -1.24 6.01 9.79
CA ARG A 85 -1.30 6.54 8.41
C ARG A 85 0.08 6.93 7.89
N GLN A 86 0.91 7.60 8.70
CA GLN A 86 2.28 7.91 8.33
C GLN A 86 3.11 6.65 8.13
N ALA A 87 2.94 5.65 8.98
CA ALA A 87 3.57 4.34 8.80
C ALA A 87 3.12 3.68 7.48
N SER A 88 1.83 3.74 7.14
CA SER A 88 1.30 3.23 5.85
C SER A 88 1.88 3.97 4.64
N LEU A 89 2.06 5.28 4.71
CA LEU A 89 2.72 6.07 3.66
C LEU A 89 4.21 5.71 3.54
N GLY A 90 4.91 5.55 4.67
CA GLY A 90 6.29 5.07 4.68
C GLY A 90 6.42 3.69 4.02
N MET A 91 5.48 2.78 4.31
CA MET A 91 5.44 1.47 3.66
C MET A 91 5.15 1.55 2.15
N LEU A 92 4.34 2.53 1.70
CA LEU A 92 4.12 2.76 0.27
C LEU A 92 5.44 3.10 -0.43
N VAL A 93 6.21 4.03 0.11
CA VAL A 93 7.52 4.40 -0.43
C VAL A 93 8.48 3.22 -0.40
N SER A 94 8.56 2.49 0.72
CA SER A 94 9.40 1.31 0.85
C SER A 94 9.04 0.20 -0.15
N ASN A 95 7.74 -0.03 -0.37
CA ASN A 95 7.29 -1.02 -1.35
C ASN A 95 7.64 -0.60 -2.78
N VAL A 96 7.49 0.67 -3.14
CA VAL A 96 7.89 1.19 -4.47
C VAL A 96 9.39 0.98 -4.69
N LEU A 97 10.21 1.35 -3.71
CA LEU A 97 11.66 1.19 -3.80
C LEU A 97 12.07 -0.29 -3.86
N ALA A 98 11.51 -1.13 -3.00
CA ALA A 98 11.81 -2.56 -2.97
C ALA A 98 11.39 -3.26 -4.27
N CYS A 99 10.20 -2.99 -4.77
CA CYS A 99 9.73 -3.55 -6.02
C CYS A 99 10.55 -3.07 -7.22
N GLY A 100 10.91 -1.78 -7.26
CA GLY A 100 11.78 -1.22 -8.29
C GLY A 100 13.18 -1.84 -8.26
N SER A 101 13.77 -1.98 -7.07
CA SER A 101 15.09 -2.60 -6.88
C SER A 101 15.07 -4.07 -7.27
N LEU A 102 14.08 -4.84 -6.84
CA LEU A 102 13.93 -6.25 -7.20
C LEU A 102 13.79 -6.40 -8.72
N THR A 103 12.94 -5.61 -9.35
CA THR A 103 12.77 -5.66 -10.81
C THR A 103 14.07 -5.31 -11.53
N GLY A 104 14.78 -4.29 -11.08
CA GLY A 104 16.08 -3.88 -11.65
C GLY A 104 17.16 -4.93 -11.47
N VAL A 105 17.29 -5.50 -10.28
CA VAL A 105 18.25 -6.57 -9.98
C VAL A 105 17.94 -7.82 -10.81
N PHE A 106 16.67 -8.21 -10.90
CA PHE A 106 16.27 -9.33 -11.74
C PHE A 106 16.58 -9.10 -13.20
N TRP A 107 16.33 -7.89 -13.70
CA TRP A 107 16.63 -7.56 -15.09
C TRP A 107 18.13 -7.67 -15.37
N LEU A 108 18.97 -7.20 -14.47
CA LEU A 108 20.42 -7.29 -14.59
C LEU A 108 20.95 -8.73 -14.52
N PHE A 109 20.47 -9.52 -13.54
CA PHE A 109 20.94 -10.90 -13.35
C PHE A 109 20.47 -11.87 -14.44
N LEU A 110 19.21 -11.73 -14.91
CA LEU A 110 18.65 -12.62 -15.92
C LEU A 110 19.03 -12.22 -17.34
N ALA A 111 19.42 -10.95 -17.57
CA ALA A 111 19.96 -10.54 -18.84
C ALA A 111 21.40 -11.03 -19.08
N ASP A 112 22.12 -11.37 -18.01
CA ASP A 112 23.54 -11.72 -18.05
C ASP A 112 23.82 -13.23 -17.91
N GLU A 113 22.79 -14.08 -17.69
CA GLU A 113 22.99 -15.53 -17.66
C GLU A 113 23.19 -16.08 -19.09
N PRO A 114 24.39 -16.47 -19.48
CA PRO A 114 24.62 -17.22 -20.70
C PRO A 114 24.11 -18.65 -20.48
N TYR A 115 22.84 -18.89 -20.74
CA TYR A 115 22.35 -20.26 -20.94
C TYR A 115 23.06 -20.80 -22.19
N ALA A 116 23.87 -21.78 -21.97
CA ALA A 116 25.08 -22.15 -22.66
C ALA A 116 25.02 -22.35 -24.20
N ASP A 117 23.87 -22.41 -24.86
CA ASP A 117 23.82 -22.65 -26.30
C ASP A 117 22.67 -21.95 -27.06
N GLU A 118 21.75 -21.24 -26.36
CA GLU A 118 20.61 -20.58 -27.03
C GLU A 118 20.60 -19.08 -26.79
N THR A 119 20.47 -18.31 -27.86
CA THR A 119 20.34 -16.85 -27.79
C THR A 119 18.99 -16.48 -27.18
N LEU A 120 19.00 -15.81 -26.02
CA LEU A 120 17.80 -15.26 -25.39
C LEU A 120 17.16 -14.21 -26.32
N LEU A 121 15.94 -14.46 -26.78
CA LEU A 121 15.22 -13.55 -27.67
C LEU A 121 14.57 -12.39 -26.92
N SER A 122 13.95 -12.67 -25.79
CA SER A 122 13.37 -11.66 -24.90
C SER A 122 13.21 -12.19 -23.48
N THR A 123 13.31 -11.28 -22.52
CA THR A 123 13.06 -11.60 -21.10
C THR A 123 12.28 -10.45 -20.46
N GLY A 124 11.43 -10.75 -19.49
CA GLY A 124 10.65 -9.72 -18.83
C GLY A 124 9.76 -10.22 -17.69
N PRO A 125 9.20 -9.28 -16.93
CA PRO A 125 8.33 -9.61 -15.82
C PRO A 125 7.06 -10.33 -16.31
N GLY A 126 6.72 -11.42 -15.65
CA GLY A 126 5.50 -12.17 -15.87
C GLY A 126 4.28 -11.53 -15.19
N ALA A 127 3.10 -12.10 -15.43
CA ALA A 127 1.85 -11.61 -14.86
C ALA A 127 1.87 -11.61 -13.31
N GLY A 128 2.53 -12.59 -12.68
CA GLY A 128 2.68 -12.67 -11.24
C GLY A 128 3.41 -11.45 -10.66
N THR A 129 4.52 -11.02 -11.26
CA THR A 129 5.25 -9.81 -10.83
C THR A 129 4.40 -8.56 -10.94
N LEU A 130 3.65 -8.39 -12.04
CA LEU A 130 2.78 -7.22 -12.21
C LEU A 130 1.66 -7.19 -11.18
N LEU A 131 1.02 -8.32 -10.89
CA LEU A 131 -0.01 -8.42 -9.87
C LEU A 131 0.54 -8.17 -8.46
N ALA A 132 1.72 -8.69 -8.15
CA ALA A 132 2.39 -8.44 -6.87
C ALA A 132 2.69 -6.95 -6.68
N LEU A 133 3.21 -6.27 -7.70
CA LEU A 133 3.46 -4.83 -7.71
C LEU A 133 2.19 -4.03 -7.42
N VAL A 134 1.13 -4.28 -8.18
CA VAL A 134 -0.16 -3.59 -7.99
C VAL A 134 -0.71 -3.85 -6.59
N GLY A 135 -0.69 -5.10 -6.11
CA GLY A 135 -1.14 -5.46 -4.77
C GLY A 135 -0.34 -4.75 -3.67
N CYS A 136 0.99 -4.73 -3.77
CA CYS A 136 1.88 -4.05 -2.82
C CYS A 136 1.69 -2.53 -2.79
N LEU A 137 1.19 -1.91 -3.85
CA LEU A 137 0.85 -0.49 -3.88
C LEU A 137 -0.55 -0.22 -3.31
N LEU A 138 -1.53 -1.06 -3.61
CA LEU A 138 -2.91 -0.89 -3.14
C LEU A 138 -3.06 -1.05 -1.64
N ILE A 139 -2.30 -1.99 -1.03
CA ILE A 139 -2.36 -2.25 0.41
C ILE A 139 -2.04 -1.00 1.25
N PRO A 140 -0.88 -0.37 1.14
CA PRO A 140 -0.56 0.83 1.93
C PRO A 140 -1.37 2.05 1.50
N LEU A 141 -1.77 2.14 0.23
CA LEU A 141 -2.67 3.19 -0.25
C LEU A 141 -4.01 3.15 0.48
N ALA A 142 -4.57 1.97 0.72
CA ALA A 142 -5.80 1.81 1.50
C ALA A 142 -5.67 2.39 2.91
N GLY A 143 -4.52 2.20 3.57
CA GLY A 143 -4.23 2.73 4.90
C GLY A 143 -3.98 4.23 4.95
N SER A 144 -3.54 4.83 3.84
CA SER A 144 -3.18 6.25 3.75
C SER A 144 -4.36 7.18 3.44
N LEU A 145 -5.52 6.64 3.00
CA LEU A 145 -6.66 7.46 2.61
C LEU A 145 -7.09 8.46 3.68
N PRO A 146 -7.23 9.77 3.35
CA PRO A 146 -7.55 10.82 4.31
C PRO A 146 -8.97 10.64 4.86
N ASP A 147 -9.12 10.77 6.19
CA ASP A 147 -10.40 10.95 6.82
C ASP A 147 -10.60 12.46 7.03
N ASN A 148 -11.60 13.04 6.37
CA ASN A 148 -11.89 14.49 6.47
C ASN A 148 -12.46 14.91 7.85
N ARG A 149 -12.24 14.13 8.88
CA ARG A 149 -12.44 14.60 10.25
C ARG A 149 -11.17 15.31 10.74
N GLN A 150 -10.83 16.46 10.17
CA GLN A 150 -10.10 17.44 10.94
C GLN A 150 -11.08 17.93 12.03
N PRO A 151 -10.74 17.80 13.30
CA PRO A 151 -11.49 18.47 14.32
C PRO A 151 -11.38 19.97 14.03
N ALA A 152 -12.50 20.60 13.71
CA ALA A 152 -12.62 22.05 13.52
C ALA A 152 -12.32 22.84 14.80
N THR A 153 -11.72 22.20 15.81
CA THR A 153 -11.60 22.70 17.18
C THR A 153 -10.20 23.22 17.55
N GLN A 154 -9.23 23.21 16.63
CA GLN A 154 -7.90 23.71 16.99
C GLN A 154 -7.58 25.14 16.54
N LEU A 155 -8.45 25.77 15.73
CA LEU A 155 -8.23 27.15 15.28
C LEU A 155 -9.00 28.20 16.10
N GLY A 156 -9.84 27.79 17.07
CA GLY A 156 -10.66 28.71 17.86
C GLY A 156 -10.28 28.85 19.33
N GLY A 157 -9.32 28.05 19.82
CA GLY A 157 -9.05 27.98 21.27
C GLY A 157 -7.98 28.95 21.81
N ASP A 158 -7.08 29.40 20.98
CA ASP A 158 -5.94 30.21 21.47
C ASP A 158 -6.20 31.71 21.48
N HIS A 159 -7.22 32.23 20.80
CA HIS A 159 -7.54 33.64 20.80
C HIS A 159 -8.42 34.10 21.96
N LEU A 160 -9.07 33.17 22.70
CA LEU A 160 -9.93 33.58 23.83
C LEU A 160 -9.23 33.48 25.21
N ARG A 161 -7.99 33.00 25.26
CA ARG A 161 -7.25 32.87 26.53
C ARG A 161 -6.32 34.05 26.80
N GLY A 162 -6.12 34.96 25.85
CA GLY A 162 -5.27 36.15 25.97
C GLY A 162 -5.94 37.31 26.69
N ASP A 163 -7.25 37.43 26.62
CA ASP A 163 -7.95 38.67 27.08
C ASP A 163 -8.46 38.60 28.54
N GLN A 164 -8.26 37.51 29.27
CA GLN A 164 -8.72 37.39 30.68
C GLN A 164 -7.64 37.65 31.73
N LEU A 165 -6.41 37.99 31.36
CA LEU A 165 -5.34 38.25 32.33
C LEU A 165 -4.99 39.75 32.50
N GLU A 166 -5.68 40.65 31.82
CA GLU A 166 -5.37 42.12 31.88
C GLU A 166 -6.38 42.92 32.68
N GLY A 167 -7.30 42.30 33.42
CA GLY A 167 -8.40 42.96 34.14
C GLY A 167 -8.29 43.08 35.64
N ASP A 168 -7.25 42.58 36.31
CA ASP A 168 -7.18 42.55 37.79
C ASP A 168 -5.91 43.19 38.37
N GLN A 169 -5.57 44.39 37.89
CA GLN A 169 -4.64 45.29 38.58
C GLN A 169 -5.19 46.72 38.55
N VAL A 170 -6.11 47.05 39.49
CA VAL A 170 -6.33 48.41 40.03
C VAL A 170 -6.62 48.29 41.50
#